data_ebdb141e3102698b6bddedc20306a00a
#
_entry.id   ebdb141e3102698b6bddedc20306a00a
#
_cell.length_a   1.000
_cell.length_b   1.000
_cell.length_c   1.000
_cell.angle_alpha   90.00
_cell.angle_beta   90.00
_cell.angle_gamma   90.00
#
_symmetry.space_group_name_H-M   'P 1'
#
loop_
_entity.id
_entity.type
_entity.pdbx_description
1 polymer ?
#
loop_
_entity_poly.entity_id
_entity_poly.type
_entity_poly.pdbx_seq_one_letter_code
_entity_poly.pdbx_strand_id
1 'polypeptide(L)'
;MESAKIKMLLLMRGNAGKEVAALKKALRKALGEGAKAYAGLSAGNEFDAGTETALRAWQSGVGLVADGIAGPRTLSALGISPPAKLDVVVDAATVKKLFPYTRTSSIDKNLPYVTAALAAFGLTGVNMICAALGTIRAETEGFAPIPEMPSHFNTLPGQPAFSAYEYKLKLGNKNPGDGARFRGRGYVQLTGRDNYTKYGDMLDIRLADNPDSACAPEVAACLLAAFLSDNKEKLEAALAKNDLKAARKAVNDGDHGLERFSDTFRMAQTAWAAAARRGCR
;
A
#
# COMPACT_ATOMS: atom_id res chain seq x y z
N MET A 1 17.49 -14.32 -12.65
CA MET A 1 16.40 -15.06 -11.96
C MET A 1 15.10 -14.38 -12.31
N GLU A 2 14.22 -15.10 -12.94
CA GLU A 2 12.90 -14.62 -13.37
C GLU A 2 12.10 -14.25 -12.10
N SER A 3 11.82 -12.96 -11.95
CA SER A 3 10.92 -12.47 -10.89
C SER A 3 9.59 -13.21 -11.06
N ALA A 4 9.25 -14.08 -10.11
CA ALA A 4 7.96 -14.74 -10.11
C ALA A 4 6.91 -13.65 -10.22
N LYS A 5 6.21 -13.55 -11.37
CA LYS A 5 5.10 -12.62 -11.56
C LYS A 5 4.16 -12.78 -10.39
N ILE A 6 4.12 -11.75 -9.53
CA ILE A 6 3.13 -11.67 -8.45
C ILE A 6 1.78 -11.65 -9.15
N LYS A 7 1.07 -12.76 -9.06
CA LYS A 7 -0.19 -13.00 -9.76
C LYS A 7 -1.20 -11.97 -9.28
N MET A 8 -1.68 -11.13 -10.20
CA MET A 8 -2.72 -10.09 -10.08
C MET A 8 -3.29 -9.91 -8.65
N LEU A 9 -2.64 -9.02 -7.87
CA LEU A 9 -3.02 -8.76 -6.47
C LEU A 9 -4.09 -7.68 -6.34
N LEU A 10 -4.29 -6.90 -7.40
CA LEU A 10 -5.23 -5.79 -7.44
C LEU A 10 -6.16 -5.96 -8.65
N LEU A 11 -7.46 -5.85 -8.41
CA LEU A 11 -8.48 -5.83 -9.45
C LEU A 11 -9.23 -4.51 -9.38
N MET A 12 -9.28 -3.81 -10.50
CA MET A 12 -9.95 -2.53 -10.65
C MET A 12 -10.51 -2.36 -12.06
N ARG A 13 -11.26 -1.30 -12.27
CA ARG A 13 -11.86 -0.99 -13.58
C ARG A 13 -10.82 -1.04 -14.71
N GLY A 14 -11.15 -1.76 -15.76
CA GLY A 14 -10.28 -2.01 -16.91
C GLY A 14 -9.51 -3.32 -16.86
N ASN A 15 -9.45 -4.03 -15.71
CA ASN A 15 -8.91 -5.38 -15.67
C ASN A 15 -9.91 -6.38 -16.31
N ALA A 16 -9.40 -7.50 -16.81
CA ALA A 16 -10.18 -8.61 -17.32
C ALA A 16 -9.50 -9.94 -17.02
N GLY A 17 -10.27 -11.02 -17.03
CA GLY A 17 -9.74 -12.36 -16.84
C GLY A 17 -10.50 -13.18 -15.81
N LYS A 18 -9.97 -14.37 -15.53
CA LYS A 18 -10.59 -15.35 -14.59
C LYS A 18 -10.70 -14.83 -13.17
N GLU A 19 -9.76 -13.98 -12.75
CA GLU A 19 -9.74 -13.34 -11.42
C GLU A 19 -10.91 -12.38 -11.27
N VAL A 20 -11.22 -11.59 -12.33
CA VAL A 20 -12.39 -10.70 -12.36
C VAL A 20 -13.68 -11.53 -12.36
N ALA A 21 -13.74 -12.62 -13.13
CA ALA A 21 -14.89 -13.53 -13.10
C ALA A 21 -15.13 -14.13 -11.70
N ALA A 22 -14.05 -14.52 -11.01
CA ALA A 22 -14.13 -15.00 -9.63
C ALA A 22 -14.62 -13.91 -8.66
N LEU A 23 -14.12 -12.67 -8.79
CA LEU A 23 -14.58 -11.52 -8.03
C LEU A 23 -16.08 -11.28 -8.24
N LYS A 24 -16.55 -11.25 -9.48
CA LYS A 24 -17.98 -11.06 -9.80
C LYS A 24 -18.85 -12.17 -9.20
N LYS A 25 -18.39 -13.42 -9.26
CA LYS A 25 -19.09 -14.57 -8.64
C LYS A 25 -19.20 -14.39 -7.11
N ALA A 26 -18.12 -14.00 -6.46
CA ALA A 26 -18.12 -13.76 -5.02
C ALA A 26 -19.01 -12.56 -4.62
N LEU A 27 -18.98 -11.47 -5.40
CA LEU A 27 -19.86 -10.32 -5.18
C LEU A 27 -21.33 -10.68 -5.32
N ARG A 28 -21.71 -11.46 -6.34
CA ARG A 28 -23.09 -11.94 -6.47
C ARG A 28 -23.55 -12.71 -5.26
N LYS A 29 -22.71 -13.65 -4.78
CA LYS A 29 -23.01 -14.42 -3.58
C LYS A 29 -23.14 -13.54 -2.33
N ALA A 30 -22.25 -12.56 -2.18
CA ALA A 30 -22.20 -11.71 -1.00
C ALA A 30 -23.30 -10.63 -0.95
N LEU A 31 -23.70 -10.08 -2.10
CA LEU A 31 -24.75 -9.07 -2.19
C LEU A 31 -26.15 -9.67 -2.13
N GLY A 32 -26.35 -10.86 -2.68
CA GLY A 32 -27.65 -11.49 -2.85
C GLY A 32 -28.48 -10.88 -4.00
N GLU A 33 -29.40 -11.65 -4.55
CA GLU A 33 -30.17 -11.31 -5.77
C GLU A 33 -31.08 -10.09 -5.65
N GLY A 34 -31.51 -9.77 -4.42
CA GLY A 34 -32.37 -8.60 -4.15
C GLY A 34 -31.65 -7.26 -4.05
N ALA A 35 -30.32 -7.24 -4.04
CA ALA A 35 -29.58 -6.01 -3.91
C ALA A 35 -29.58 -5.20 -5.21
N LYS A 36 -29.86 -3.89 -5.15
CA LYS A 36 -29.79 -2.99 -6.31
C LYS A 36 -28.43 -3.05 -7.00
N ALA A 37 -27.34 -3.16 -6.25
CA ALA A 37 -25.97 -3.29 -6.77
C ALA A 37 -25.74 -4.60 -7.54
N TYR A 38 -26.47 -5.68 -7.22
CA TYR A 38 -26.40 -6.95 -7.94
C TYR A 38 -26.86 -6.83 -9.39
N ALA A 39 -27.93 -6.06 -9.63
CA ALA A 39 -28.46 -5.85 -10.98
C ALA A 39 -27.47 -5.20 -11.96
N GLY A 40 -26.49 -4.45 -11.43
CA GLY A 40 -25.41 -3.83 -12.22
C GLY A 40 -24.26 -4.77 -12.59
N LEU A 41 -24.20 -5.98 -12.01
CA LEU A 41 -23.12 -6.94 -12.30
C LEU A 41 -23.38 -7.66 -13.62
N SER A 42 -22.71 -7.23 -14.68
CA SER A 42 -22.74 -7.89 -15.98
C SER A 42 -22.19 -9.32 -15.93
N ALA A 43 -22.61 -10.17 -16.85
CA ALA A 43 -21.93 -11.44 -17.10
C ALA A 43 -20.53 -11.20 -17.70
N GLY A 44 -19.65 -12.22 -17.61
CA GLY A 44 -18.31 -12.14 -18.21
C GLY A 44 -17.20 -11.82 -17.22
N ASN A 45 -16.03 -11.55 -17.77
CA ASN A 45 -14.76 -11.44 -17.05
C ASN A 45 -14.12 -10.04 -17.11
N GLU A 46 -14.87 -9.02 -17.49
CA GLU A 46 -14.39 -7.63 -17.50
C GLU A 46 -14.79 -6.90 -16.22
N PHE A 47 -13.87 -6.16 -15.65
CA PHE A 47 -14.13 -5.26 -14.53
C PHE A 47 -14.65 -3.93 -15.08
N ASP A 48 -15.95 -3.89 -15.29
CA ASP A 48 -16.69 -2.75 -15.82
C ASP A 48 -17.21 -1.79 -14.72
N ALA A 49 -17.89 -0.73 -15.09
CA ALA A 49 -18.48 0.24 -14.18
C ALA A 49 -19.51 -0.38 -13.23
N GLY A 50 -20.26 -1.38 -13.69
CA GLY A 50 -21.23 -2.11 -12.86
C GLY A 50 -20.52 -2.93 -11.78
N THR A 51 -19.42 -3.57 -12.13
CA THR A 51 -18.57 -4.30 -11.18
C THR A 51 -17.97 -3.37 -10.13
N GLU A 52 -17.47 -2.21 -10.53
CA GLU A 52 -16.95 -1.18 -9.61
C GLU A 52 -18.04 -0.72 -8.64
N THR A 53 -19.24 -0.40 -9.16
CA THR A 53 -20.38 0.04 -8.34
C THR A 53 -20.79 -1.03 -7.33
N ALA A 54 -20.89 -2.28 -7.76
CA ALA A 54 -21.23 -3.40 -6.91
C ALA A 54 -20.17 -3.63 -5.82
N LEU A 55 -18.90 -3.54 -6.17
CA LEU A 55 -17.80 -3.67 -5.23
C LEU A 55 -17.82 -2.57 -4.18
N ARG A 56 -17.99 -1.29 -4.58
CA ARG A 56 -18.11 -0.16 -3.65
C ARG A 56 -19.28 -0.33 -2.69
N ALA A 57 -20.43 -0.77 -3.18
CA ALA A 57 -21.61 -1.02 -2.36
C ALA A 57 -21.33 -2.12 -1.32
N TRP A 58 -20.71 -3.21 -1.75
CA TRP A 58 -20.34 -4.30 -0.84
C TRP A 58 -19.29 -3.86 0.18
N GLN A 59 -18.21 -3.19 -0.25
CA GLN A 59 -17.16 -2.65 0.65
C GLN A 59 -17.77 -1.77 1.74
N SER A 60 -18.67 -0.85 1.36
CA SER A 60 -19.39 0.02 2.31
C SER A 60 -20.21 -0.80 3.31
N GLY A 61 -20.92 -1.84 2.83
CA GLY A 61 -21.77 -2.69 3.66
C GLY A 61 -21.00 -3.51 4.70
N VAL A 62 -19.71 -3.80 4.46
CA VAL A 62 -18.85 -4.55 5.39
C VAL A 62 -17.82 -3.68 6.12
N GLY A 63 -17.95 -2.34 6.04
CA GLY A 63 -17.08 -1.40 6.73
C GLY A 63 -15.67 -1.25 6.15
N LEU A 64 -15.46 -1.68 4.89
CA LEU A 64 -14.23 -1.40 4.15
C LEU A 64 -14.30 -0.02 3.48
N VAL A 65 -13.14 0.51 3.07
CA VAL A 65 -13.12 1.72 2.24
C VAL A 65 -13.74 1.40 0.88
N ALA A 66 -14.80 2.12 0.52
CA ALA A 66 -15.53 1.92 -0.73
C ALA A 66 -14.81 2.59 -1.92
N ASP A 67 -13.57 2.16 -2.20
CA ASP A 67 -12.73 2.66 -3.27
C ASP A 67 -12.95 1.96 -4.63
N GLY A 68 -13.69 0.86 -4.65
CA GLY A 68 -13.98 0.08 -5.85
C GLY A 68 -12.76 -0.71 -6.35
N ILE A 69 -11.78 -0.96 -5.49
CA ILE A 69 -10.58 -1.73 -5.78
C ILE A 69 -10.58 -3.00 -4.93
N ALA A 70 -10.40 -4.15 -5.55
CA ALA A 70 -10.28 -5.41 -4.84
C ALA A 70 -8.81 -5.82 -4.76
N GLY A 71 -8.18 -5.52 -3.64
CA GLY A 71 -6.82 -5.95 -3.30
C GLY A 71 -6.82 -7.01 -2.21
N PRO A 72 -5.66 -7.32 -1.61
CA PRO A 72 -5.49 -8.41 -0.65
C PRO A 72 -6.49 -8.40 0.50
N ARG A 73 -6.81 -7.23 1.06
CA ARG A 73 -7.77 -7.09 2.16
C ARG A 73 -9.20 -7.39 1.70
N THR A 74 -9.61 -6.79 0.59
CA THR A 74 -10.95 -6.96 0.00
C THR A 74 -11.16 -8.41 -0.48
N LEU A 75 -10.18 -8.99 -1.19
CA LEU A 75 -10.25 -10.37 -1.68
C LEU A 75 -10.34 -11.38 -0.53
N SER A 76 -9.60 -11.14 0.55
CA SER A 76 -9.69 -11.97 1.75
C SER A 76 -11.06 -11.84 2.44
N ALA A 77 -11.61 -10.65 2.55
CA ALA A 77 -12.93 -10.44 3.14
C ALA A 77 -14.07 -11.06 2.30
N LEU A 78 -13.89 -11.17 0.98
CA LEU A 78 -14.79 -11.90 0.07
C LEU A 78 -14.59 -13.42 0.08
N GLY A 79 -13.60 -13.93 0.82
CA GLY A 79 -13.25 -15.35 0.83
C GLY A 79 -12.63 -15.88 -0.46
N ILE A 80 -12.08 -14.98 -1.32
CA ILE A 80 -11.40 -15.35 -2.56
C ILE A 80 -9.95 -15.73 -2.29
N SER A 81 -9.30 -15.06 -1.34
CA SER A 81 -7.96 -15.38 -0.86
C SER A 81 -7.99 -15.73 0.62
N PRO A 82 -7.00 -16.50 1.12
CA PRO A 82 -6.93 -16.79 2.56
C PRO A 82 -6.71 -15.49 3.36
N PRO A 83 -7.09 -15.49 4.66
CA PRO A 83 -6.77 -14.41 5.57
C PRO A 83 -5.25 -14.14 5.63
N ALA A 84 -4.90 -12.87 5.80
CA ALA A 84 -3.50 -12.47 5.98
C ALA A 84 -2.90 -13.17 7.20
N LYS A 85 -1.76 -13.84 7.00
CA LYS A 85 -1.02 -14.50 8.09
C LYS A 85 0.38 -13.88 8.15
N LEU A 86 0.67 -13.24 9.27
CA LEU A 86 1.99 -12.73 9.63
C LEU A 86 2.57 -13.57 10.76
N ASP A 87 3.88 -13.52 10.93
CA ASP A 87 4.58 -14.31 11.96
C ASP A 87 4.29 -13.81 13.39
N VAL A 88 3.69 -12.60 13.49
CA VAL A 88 3.23 -11.99 14.75
C VAL A 88 1.86 -11.37 14.58
N VAL A 89 1.15 -11.23 15.70
CA VAL A 89 -0.12 -10.49 15.72
C VAL A 89 0.18 -8.98 15.70
N VAL A 90 -0.26 -8.32 14.63
CA VAL A 90 -0.13 -6.87 14.45
C VAL A 90 -1.48 -6.23 14.72
N ASP A 91 -1.70 -5.81 15.96
CA ASP A 91 -2.95 -5.17 16.39
C ASP A 91 -2.81 -3.63 16.48
N ALA A 92 -3.96 -2.96 16.42
CA ALA A 92 -4.00 -1.50 16.42
C ALA A 92 -3.50 -0.89 17.74
N ALA A 93 -3.67 -1.57 18.87
CA ALA A 93 -3.20 -1.07 20.16
C ALA A 93 -1.67 -1.06 20.25
N THR A 94 -1.02 -2.09 19.72
CA THR A 94 0.45 -2.14 19.59
C THR A 94 0.93 -1.06 18.62
N VAL A 95 0.32 -0.95 17.44
CA VAL A 95 0.69 0.07 16.44
C VAL A 95 0.47 1.48 16.97
N LYS A 96 -0.58 1.74 17.76
CA LYS A 96 -0.83 3.05 18.38
C LYS A 96 0.33 3.52 19.26
N LYS A 97 0.99 2.60 19.96
CA LYS A 97 2.18 2.94 20.77
C LYS A 97 3.37 3.37 19.91
N LEU A 98 3.48 2.82 18.69
CA LEU A 98 4.50 3.18 17.73
C LEU A 98 4.21 4.52 17.03
N PHE A 99 2.94 4.94 17.01
CA PHE A 99 2.45 6.16 16.35
C PHE A 99 1.69 7.06 17.34
N PRO A 100 2.39 7.64 18.34
CA PRO A 100 1.75 8.33 19.46
C PRO A 100 0.88 9.52 19.04
N TYR A 101 1.26 10.24 17.99
CA TYR A 101 0.55 11.41 17.48
C TYR A 101 -0.54 11.10 16.44
N THR A 102 -0.63 9.85 15.98
CA THR A 102 -1.61 9.42 14.99
C THR A 102 -2.96 9.13 15.63
N ARG A 103 -4.07 9.52 15.01
CA ARG A 103 -5.42 9.18 15.46
C ARG A 103 -5.61 7.66 15.39
N THR A 104 -6.17 7.06 16.44
CA THR A 104 -6.45 5.61 16.49
C THR A 104 -7.34 5.18 15.32
N SER A 105 -8.34 5.98 14.96
CA SER A 105 -9.21 5.72 13.81
C SER A 105 -8.48 5.62 12.48
N SER A 106 -7.36 6.34 12.31
CA SER A 106 -6.52 6.22 11.11
C SER A 106 -5.81 4.87 11.07
N ILE A 107 -5.32 4.41 12.22
CA ILE A 107 -4.68 3.09 12.35
C ILE A 107 -5.71 1.98 12.11
N ASP A 108 -6.85 2.03 12.80
CA ASP A 108 -7.93 1.03 12.68
C ASP A 108 -8.40 0.87 11.24
N LYS A 109 -8.54 2.00 10.53
CA LYS A 109 -8.97 2.03 9.13
C LYS A 109 -7.93 1.42 8.19
N ASN A 110 -6.66 1.72 8.38
CA ASN A 110 -5.63 1.48 7.36
C ASN A 110 -4.74 0.25 7.65
N LEU A 111 -4.56 -0.12 8.92
CA LEU A 111 -3.71 -1.25 9.32
C LEU A 111 -4.11 -2.58 8.66
N PRO A 112 -5.41 -2.93 8.53
CA PRO A 112 -5.82 -4.16 7.88
C PRO A 112 -5.37 -4.28 6.42
N TYR A 113 -5.27 -3.17 5.69
CA TYR A 113 -4.77 -3.16 4.31
C TYR A 113 -3.26 -3.39 4.28
N VAL A 114 -2.52 -2.73 5.17
CA VAL A 114 -1.05 -2.90 5.28
C VAL A 114 -0.70 -4.35 5.61
N THR A 115 -1.34 -4.93 6.63
CA THR A 115 -1.06 -6.33 7.03
C THR A 115 -1.42 -7.34 5.95
N ALA A 116 -2.54 -7.12 5.24
CA ALA A 116 -2.95 -7.96 4.13
C ALA A 116 -1.96 -7.91 2.95
N ALA A 117 -1.48 -6.71 2.60
CA ALA A 117 -0.49 -6.53 1.54
C ALA A 117 0.86 -7.17 1.92
N LEU A 118 1.37 -6.94 3.13
CA LEU A 118 2.62 -7.56 3.59
C LEU A 118 2.55 -9.09 3.50
N ALA A 119 1.44 -9.70 3.95
CA ALA A 119 1.25 -11.14 3.87
C ALA A 119 1.18 -11.62 2.41
N ALA A 120 0.47 -10.91 1.53
CA ALA A 120 0.34 -11.25 0.12
C ALA A 120 1.68 -11.21 -0.64
N PHE A 121 2.62 -10.36 -0.18
CA PHE A 121 3.98 -10.27 -0.72
C PHE A 121 4.99 -11.18 -0.01
N GLY A 122 4.55 -12.01 0.96
CA GLY A 122 5.44 -12.88 1.72
C GLY A 122 6.41 -12.11 2.65
N LEU A 123 6.07 -10.89 3.04
CA LEU A 123 6.83 -10.05 3.96
C LEU A 123 6.33 -10.25 5.40
N THR A 124 6.27 -11.52 5.84
CA THR A 124 5.59 -11.93 7.07
C THR A 124 6.45 -11.83 8.33
N GLY A 125 7.77 -11.77 8.16
CA GLY A 125 8.73 -11.76 9.26
C GLY A 125 8.72 -10.45 10.07
N VAL A 126 8.99 -10.55 11.37
CA VAL A 126 8.99 -9.41 12.31
C VAL A 126 9.80 -8.22 11.81
N ASN A 127 11.02 -8.46 11.31
CA ASN A 127 11.89 -7.38 10.82
C ASN A 127 11.30 -6.63 9.63
N MET A 128 10.64 -7.34 8.71
CA MET A 128 9.98 -6.71 7.55
C MET A 128 8.74 -5.91 7.97
N ILE A 129 7.98 -6.41 8.95
CA ILE A 129 6.85 -5.68 9.54
C ILE A 129 7.34 -4.41 10.25
N CYS A 130 8.42 -4.51 11.05
CA CYS A 130 9.04 -3.35 11.69
C CYS A 130 9.53 -2.31 10.66
N ALA A 131 10.15 -2.76 9.57
CA ALA A 131 10.62 -1.88 8.50
C ALA A 131 9.47 -1.20 7.76
N ALA A 132 8.36 -1.92 7.51
CA ALA A 132 7.16 -1.36 6.91
C ALA A 132 6.56 -0.24 7.78
N LEU A 133 6.39 -0.50 9.08
CA LEU A 133 5.85 0.49 10.01
C LEU A 133 6.80 1.68 10.19
N GLY A 134 8.11 1.44 10.27
CA GLY A 134 9.13 2.48 10.30
C GLY A 134 9.09 3.37 9.05
N THR A 135 8.90 2.77 7.87
CA THR A 135 8.76 3.50 6.61
C THR A 135 7.50 4.37 6.62
N ILE A 136 6.33 3.83 7.00
CA ILE A 136 5.10 4.60 7.10
C ILE A 136 5.28 5.81 8.03
N ARG A 137 5.89 5.61 9.20
CA ARG A 137 6.09 6.70 10.16
C ARG A 137 7.08 7.75 9.67
N ALA A 138 8.13 7.34 8.97
CA ALA A 138 9.10 8.27 8.41
C ALA A 138 8.51 9.16 7.32
N GLU A 139 7.58 8.64 6.51
CA GLU A 139 7.03 9.34 5.34
C GLU A 139 5.73 10.08 5.64
N THR A 140 4.79 9.47 6.35
CA THR A 140 3.44 10.02 6.46
C THR A 140 2.98 10.27 7.90
N GLU A 141 3.67 9.76 8.89
CA GLU A 141 3.35 9.80 10.35
C GLU A 141 1.87 9.56 10.72
N GLY A 142 0.92 10.04 9.91
CA GLY A 142 -0.53 9.96 10.13
C GLY A 142 -1.15 8.58 9.91
N PHE A 143 -0.38 7.56 9.55
CA PHE A 143 -0.83 6.21 9.19
C PHE A 143 -1.97 6.24 8.15
N ALA A 144 -1.84 7.11 7.16
CA ALA A 144 -2.79 7.26 6.07
C ALA A 144 -2.05 7.45 4.75
N PRO A 145 -2.51 6.85 3.65
CA PRO A 145 -1.93 7.09 2.34
C PRO A 145 -2.41 8.46 1.82
N ILE A 146 -1.53 9.43 1.83
CA ILE A 146 -1.83 10.81 1.46
C ILE A 146 -1.04 11.28 0.24
N PRO A 147 -1.56 12.24 -0.52
CA PRO A 147 -0.78 12.95 -1.52
C PRO A 147 0.17 13.95 -0.85
N GLU A 148 1.31 14.16 -1.46
CA GLU A 148 2.23 15.23 -1.11
C GLU A 148 1.57 16.61 -1.31
N MET A 149 1.78 17.51 -0.35
CA MET A 149 1.28 18.89 -0.43
C MET A 149 2.37 19.83 -0.96
N PRO A 150 2.01 20.92 -1.62
CA PRO A 150 2.96 21.94 -2.02
C PRO A 150 3.76 22.49 -0.82
N SER A 151 5.07 22.65 -1.00
CA SER A 151 5.99 23.18 0.01
C SER A 151 7.19 23.85 -0.67
N HIS A 152 8.00 24.55 0.09
CA HIS A 152 9.24 25.16 -0.43
C HIS A 152 10.29 24.12 -0.89
N PHE A 153 10.13 22.83 -0.55
CA PHE A 153 11.02 21.76 -1.01
C PHE A 153 10.65 21.24 -2.40
N ASN A 154 9.39 21.33 -2.79
CA ASN A 154 8.88 20.79 -4.05
C ASN A 154 8.31 21.84 -5.01
N THR A 155 8.28 23.10 -4.59
CA THR A 155 7.74 24.23 -5.36
C THR A 155 8.74 25.39 -5.36
N LEU A 156 9.21 25.78 -6.52
CA LEU A 156 10.14 26.91 -6.68
C LEU A 156 9.43 28.25 -6.45
N PRO A 157 10.11 29.24 -5.90
CA PRO A 157 9.51 30.56 -5.65
C PRO A 157 8.88 31.17 -6.91
N GLY A 158 7.60 31.57 -6.80
CA GLY A 158 6.85 32.17 -7.90
C GLY A 158 6.45 31.21 -9.03
N GLN A 159 6.67 29.92 -8.85
CA GLN A 159 6.34 28.87 -9.83
C GLN A 159 5.10 28.08 -9.40
N PRO A 160 4.43 27.36 -10.33
CA PRO A 160 3.36 26.43 -10.01
C PRO A 160 3.79 25.34 -9.00
N ALA A 161 2.80 24.81 -8.25
CA ALA A 161 3.03 23.74 -7.30
C ALA A 161 3.76 22.55 -7.94
N PHE A 162 4.72 21.97 -7.22
CA PHE A 162 5.57 20.85 -7.63
C PHE A 162 6.53 21.15 -8.80
N SER A 163 6.78 22.43 -9.10
CA SER A 163 7.71 22.86 -10.17
C SER A 163 9.14 22.32 -9.98
N ALA A 164 9.58 22.05 -8.75
CA ALA A 164 10.88 21.43 -8.48
C ALA A 164 11.01 19.98 -9.02
N TYR A 165 9.90 19.34 -9.37
CA TYR A 165 9.86 18.02 -10.00
C TYR A 165 9.69 18.08 -11.52
N GLU A 166 9.39 19.26 -12.08
CA GLU A 166 9.17 19.45 -13.50
C GLU A 166 10.47 19.19 -14.27
N TYR A 167 10.39 18.42 -15.35
CA TYR A 167 11.54 18.00 -16.18
C TYR A 167 12.70 17.35 -15.41
N LYS A 168 12.43 16.79 -14.23
CA LYS A 168 13.44 16.08 -13.43
C LYS A 168 13.67 14.69 -14.02
N LEU A 169 14.65 14.59 -14.93
CA LEU A 169 14.94 13.38 -15.70
C LEU A 169 15.23 12.15 -14.83
N LYS A 170 15.85 12.32 -13.65
CA LYS A 170 16.08 11.23 -12.68
C LYS A 170 14.79 10.61 -12.14
N LEU A 171 13.67 11.32 -12.26
CA LEU A 171 12.31 10.83 -11.90
C LEU A 171 11.52 10.36 -13.12
N GLY A 172 12.10 10.40 -14.33
CA GLY A 172 11.41 10.14 -15.59
C GLY A 172 10.44 11.23 -16.01
N ASN A 173 10.40 12.37 -15.34
CA ASN A 173 9.54 13.49 -15.66
C ASN A 173 10.08 14.24 -16.90
N LYS A 174 9.40 14.05 -18.05
CA LYS A 174 9.86 14.54 -19.35
C LYS A 174 8.86 15.51 -20.00
N ASN A 175 7.59 15.46 -19.59
CA ASN A 175 6.52 16.21 -20.22
C ASN A 175 6.05 17.36 -19.32
N PRO A 176 5.47 18.42 -19.91
CA PRO A 176 4.84 19.49 -19.14
C PRO A 176 3.79 18.92 -18.18
N GLY A 177 3.81 19.37 -16.93
CA GLY A 177 2.88 18.93 -15.90
C GLY A 177 3.25 17.62 -15.18
N ASP A 178 4.34 16.95 -15.56
CA ASP A 178 4.79 15.72 -14.91
C ASP A 178 5.09 15.92 -13.43
N GLY A 179 5.62 17.08 -13.06
CA GLY A 179 5.96 17.41 -11.68
C GLY A 179 4.73 17.31 -10.76
N ALA A 180 3.65 17.95 -11.11
CA ALA A 180 2.40 17.91 -10.36
C ALA A 180 1.68 16.58 -10.50
N ARG A 181 1.69 15.98 -11.71
CA ARG A 181 1.03 14.70 -12.00
C ARG A 181 1.62 13.55 -11.20
N PHE A 182 2.94 13.44 -11.13
CA PHE A 182 3.66 12.35 -10.47
C PHE A 182 4.31 12.77 -9.16
N ARG A 183 3.68 13.71 -8.42
CA ARG A 183 4.06 14.08 -7.06
C ARG A 183 3.95 12.89 -6.10
N GLY A 184 4.55 13.00 -4.94
CA GLY A 184 4.54 11.96 -3.90
C GLY A 184 3.12 11.53 -3.51
N ARG A 185 2.89 10.22 -3.36
CA ARG A 185 1.62 9.65 -2.90
C ARG A 185 1.80 8.33 -2.14
N GLY A 186 0.82 8.05 -1.32
CA GLY A 186 0.73 6.78 -0.57
C GLY A 186 1.66 6.73 0.64
N TYR A 187 1.90 5.54 1.15
CA TYR A 187 2.75 5.33 2.33
C TYR A 187 4.24 5.53 2.08
N VAL A 188 4.71 5.33 0.85
CA VAL A 188 6.12 5.46 0.46
C VAL A 188 6.42 6.78 -0.26
N GLN A 189 5.42 7.65 -0.37
CA GLN A 189 5.54 8.92 -1.11
C GLN A 189 6.12 8.69 -2.51
N LEU A 190 5.54 7.73 -3.24
CA LEU A 190 5.96 7.35 -4.59
C LEU A 190 5.98 8.60 -5.50
N THR A 191 7.13 8.96 -6.04
CA THR A 191 7.35 10.19 -6.82
C THR A 191 8.02 9.89 -8.15
N GLY A 192 7.59 10.56 -9.21
CA GLY A 192 8.18 10.50 -10.54
C GLY A 192 7.55 9.48 -11.48
N ARG A 193 7.45 9.85 -12.78
CA ARG A 193 6.82 9.04 -13.83
C ARG A 193 7.38 7.62 -13.88
N ASP A 194 8.71 7.47 -13.83
CA ASP A 194 9.34 6.15 -13.95
C ASP A 194 8.94 5.22 -12.79
N ASN A 195 8.84 5.75 -11.57
CA ASN A 195 8.38 4.96 -10.41
C ASN A 195 6.90 4.57 -10.54
N TYR A 196 6.03 5.50 -10.97
CA TYR A 196 4.62 5.18 -11.20
C TYR A 196 4.45 4.12 -12.29
N THR A 197 5.26 4.16 -13.35
CA THR A 197 5.28 3.13 -14.40
C THR A 197 5.79 1.80 -13.84
N LYS A 198 6.97 1.79 -13.22
CA LYS A 198 7.62 0.58 -12.68
C LYS A 198 6.70 -0.18 -11.70
N TYR A 199 6.17 0.52 -10.71
CA TYR A 199 5.32 -0.13 -9.71
C TYR A 199 3.90 -0.40 -10.23
N GLY A 200 3.42 0.36 -11.22
CA GLY A 200 2.20 0.03 -11.96
C GLY A 200 2.34 -1.31 -12.68
N ASP A 201 3.43 -1.51 -13.42
CA ASP A 201 3.74 -2.76 -14.11
C ASP A 201 3.91 -3.94 -13.14
N MET A 202 4.59 -3.71 -12.01
CA MET A 202 4.79 -4.71 -10.97
C MET A 202 3.48 -5.19 -10.34
N LEU A 203 2.50 -4.29 -10.19
CA LEU A 203 1.19 -4.56 -9.61
C LEU A 203 0.12 -4.92 -10.66
N ASP A 204 0.48 -4.92 -11.95
CA ASP A 204 -0.44 -5.13 -13.09
C ASP A 204 -1.62 -4.15 -13.09
N ILE A 205 -1.33 -2.87 -12.82
CA ILE A 205 -2.30 -1.77 -12.86
C ILE A 205 -1.78 -0.57 -13.66
N ARG A 206 -2.69 0.20 -14.23
CA ARG A 206 -2.36 1.40 -15.01
C ARG A 206 -2.14 2.62 -14.11
N LEU A 207 -1.17 2.51 -13.19
CA LEU A 207 -0.93 3.51 -12.14
C LEU A 207 -0.50 4.87 -12.71
N ALA A 208 0.30 4.89 -13.77
CA ALA A 208 0.73 6.12 -14.43
C ALA A 208 -0.42 6.87 -15.14
N ASP A 209 -1.49 6.15 -15.54
CA ASP A 209 -2.68 6.76 -16.14
C ASP A 209 -3.57 7.41 -15.08
N ASN A 210 -3.66 6.80 -13.89
CA ASN A 210 -4.42 7.30 -12.75
C ASN A 210 -3.55 7.35 -11.47
N PRO A 211 -2.60 8.32 -11.36
CA PRO A 211 -1.67 8.41 -10.24
C PRO A 211 -2.36 8.60 -8.87
N ASP A 212 -3.56 9.17 -8.83
CA ASP A 212 -4.29 9.41 -7.58
C ASP A 212 -4.74 8.10 -6.91
N SER A 213 -4.86 7.01 -7.67
CA SER A 213 -5.14 5.68 -7.11
C SER A 213 -4.06 5.20 -6.13
N ALA A 214 -2.83 5.75 -6.19
CA ALA A 214 -1.78 5.47 -5.19
C ALA A 214 -2.15 5.90 -3.76
N CYS A 215 -3.19 6.70 -3.57
CA CYS A 215 -3.75 7.03 -2.25
C CYS A 215 -4.91 6.13 -1.83
N ALA A 216 -5.41 5.24 -2.68
CA ALA A 216 -6.39 4.24 -2.27
C ALA A 216 -5.74 3.23 -1.32
N PRO A 217 -6.36 2.86 -0.17
CA PRO A 217 -5.72 2.02 0.85
C PRO A 217 -5.19 0.69 0.33
N GLU A 218 -5.91 0.00 -0.55
CA GLU A 218 -5.44 -1.25 -1.17
C GLU A 218 -4.19 -1.02 -2.03
N VAL A 219 -4.22 0.00 -2.89
CA VAL A 219 -3.10 0.30 -3.79
C VAL A 219 -1.89 0.77 -2.98
N ALA A 220 -2.09 1.69 -2.03
CA ALA A 220 -1.02 2.23 -1.20
C ALA A 220 -0.31 1.15 -0.39
N ALA A 221 -1.07 0.20 0.18
CA ALA A 221 -0.52 -0.92 0.93
C ALA A 221 0.26 -1.88 0.02
N CYS A 222 -0.26 -2.18 -1.18
CA CYS A 222 0.45 -2.98 -2.16
C CYS A 222 1.70 -2.26 -2.69
N LEU A 223 1.67 -0.94 -2.88
CA LEU A 223 2.86 -0.16 -3.26
C LEU A 223 3.94 -0.20 -2.17
N LEU A 224 3.56 -0.07 -0.89
CA LEU A 224 4.49 -0.24 0.22
C LEU A 224 5.13 -1.64 0.19
N ALA A 225 4.33 -2.68 0.07
CA ALA A 225 4.82 -4.05 0.05
C ALA A 225 5.69 -4.34 -1.19
N ALA A 226 5.30 -3.87 -2.38
CA ALA A 226 6.08 -3.98 -3.61
C ALA A 226 7.43 -3.27 -3.48
N PHE A 227 7.43 -2.06 -2.91
CA PHE A 227 8.64 -1.27 -2.69
C PHE A 227 9.62 -1.97 -1.73
N LEU A 228 9.12 -2.52 -0.63
CA LEU A 228 9.93 -3.30 0.31
C LEU A 228 10.45 -4.60 -0.34
N SER A 229 9.61 -5.26 -1.14
CA SER A 229 9.97 -6.49 -1.84
C SER A 229 11.07 -6.26 -2.90
N ASP A 230 10.98 -5.17 -3.64
CA ASP A 230 11.98 -4.77 -4.64
C ASP A 230 13.36 -4.48 -4.02
N ASN A 231 13.38 -4.05 -2.76
CA ASN A 231 14.60 -3.76 -2.00
C ASN A 231 14.92 -4.82 -0.93
N LYS A 232 14.23 -5.97 -0.95
CA LYS A 232 14.25 -6.96 0.14
C LYS A 232 15.66 -7.43 0.50
N GLU A 233 16.46 -7.81 -0.47
CA GLU A 233 17.80 -8.35 -0.23
C GLU A 233 18.71 -7.33 0.49
N LYS A 234 18.69 -6.07 0.04
CA LYS A 234 19.47 -4.99 0.66
C LYS A 234 18.98 -4.68 2.07
N LEU A 235 17.65 -4.67 2.23
CA LEU A 235 17.00 -4.40 3.50
C LEU A 235 17.31 -5.51 4.52
N GLU A 236 17.14 -6.76 4.16
CA GLU A 236 17.44 -7.91 5.03
C GLU A 236 18.92 -7.97 5.41
N ALA A 237 19.83 -7.71 4.45
CA ALA A 237 21.27 -7.67 4.72
C ALA A 237 21.66 -6.56 5.72
N ALA A 238 21.02 -5.38 5.64
CA ALA A 238 21.23 -4.29 6.59
C ALA A 238 20.64 -4.63 7.97
N LEU A 239 19.42 -5.17 8.01
CA LEU A 239 18.75 -5.54 9.25
C LEU A 239 19.46 -6.69 9.98
N ALA A 240 20.03 -7.65 9.27
CA ALA A 240 20.84 -8.71 9.87
C ALA A 240 22.09 -8.18 10.61
N LYS A 241 22.62 -7.02 10.18
CA LYS A 241 23.73 -6.31 10.82
C LYS A 241 23.29 -5.27 11.85
N ASN A 242 21.97 -5.16 12.10
CA ASN A 242 21.36 -4.10 12.91
C ASN A 242 21.73 -2.67 12.42
N ASP A 243 22.04 -2.52 11.12
CA ASP A 243 22.34 -1.25 10.49
C ASP A 243 21.06 -0.58 9.98
N LEU A 244 20.37 0.13 10.89
CA LEU A 244 19.12 0.82 10.57
C LEU A 244 19.33 1.99 9.61
N LYS A 245 20.53 2.56 9.52
CA LYS A 245 20.85 3.60 8.53
C LYS A 245 20.91 3.02 7.12
N ALA A 246 21.60 1.90 6.94
CA ALA A 246 21.61 1.20 5.67
C ALA A 246 20.23 0.65 5.30
N ALA A 247 19.47 0.13 6.30
CA ALA A 247 18.09 -0.30 6.09
C ALA A 247 17.19 0.85 5.62
N ARG A 248 17.29 2.04 6.23
CA ARG A 248 16.55 3.23 5.78
C ARG A 248 16.96 3.66 4.37
N LYS A 249 18.25 3.64 4.04
CA LYS A 249 18.75 3.93 2.69
C LYS A 249 18.26 2.94 1.64
N ALA A 250 18.06 1.69 2.00
CA ALA A 250 17.51 0.69 1.08
C ALA A 250 16.06 1.02 0.66
N VAL A 251 15.30 1.72 1.52
CA VAL A 251 13.90 2.11 1.28
C VAL A 251 13.69 3.62 1.06
N ASN A 252 14.76 4.40 1.03
CA ASN A 252 14.70 5.82 0.68
C ASN A 252 16.12 6.29 0.37
N ASP A 253 16.39 6.83 -0.81
CA ASP A 253 17.73 7.23 -1.28
C ASP A 253 18.50 8.22 -0.38
N GLY A 254 18.00 8.50 0.83
CA GLY A 254 18.60 9.43 1.80
C GLY A 254 18.38 9.05 3.26
N ASP A 255 18.83 9.95 4.15
CA ASP A 255 18.71 9.80 5.61
C ASP A 255 17.44 10.49 6.16
N HIS A 256 16.55 11.01 5.29
CA HIS A 256 15.32 11.67 5.73
C HIS A 256 14.44 10.71 6.53
N GLY A 257 14.01 11.15 7.72
CA GLY A 257 13.17 10.35 8.61
C GLY A 257 13.89 9.17 9.28
N LEU A 258 15.24 9.09 9.27
CA LEU A 258 16.01 8.00 9.87
C LEU A 258 15.69 7.80 11.36
N GLU A 259 15.58 8.87 12.13
CA GLU A 259 15.25 8.81 13.54
C GLU A 259 13.87 8.15 13.75
N ARG A 260 12.83 8.64 13.08
CA ARG A 260 11.47 8.08 13.17
C ARG A 260 11.42 6.62 12.71
N PHE A 261 12.11 6.28 11.63
CA PHE A 261 12.25 4.89 11.17
C PHE A 261 12.88 4.02 12.23
N SER A 262 14.03 4.44 12.76
CA SER A 262 14.81 3.66 13.73
C SER A 262 14.08 3.47 15.06
N ASP A 263 13.45 4.51 15.58
CA ASP A 263 12.68 4.44 16.81
C ASP A 263 11.48 3.51 16.66
N THR A 264 10.73 3.65 15.58
CA THR A 264 9.58 2.78 15.30
C THR A 264 10.03 1.33 15.17
N PHE A 265 11.12 1.08 14.44
CA PHE A 265 11.66 -0.26 14.25
C PHE A 265 12.02 -0.92 15.58
N ARG A 266 12.81 -0.23 16.44
CA ARG A 266 13.24 -0.75 17.76
C ARG A 266 12.07 -0.96 18.72
N MET A 267 11.14 -0.01 18.78
CA MET A 267 9.94 -0.13 19.60
C MET A 267 9.09 -1.33 19.19
N ALA A 268 8.90 -1.52 17.88
CA ALA A 268 8.15 -2.63 17.31
C ALA A 268 8.83 -3.98 17.61
N GLN A 269 10.14 -4.11 17.40
CA GLN A 269 10.90 -5.32 17.76
C GLN A 269 10.73 -5.67 19.24
N THR A 270 10.85 -4.68 20.12
CA THR A 270 10.70 -4.87 21.58
C THR A 270 9.28 -5.35 21.92
N ALA A 271 8.25 -4.76 21.33
CA ALA A 271 6.86 -5.13 21.57
C ALA A 271 6.59 -6.59 21.20
N TRP A 272 7.05 -7.03 20.02
CA TRP A 272 6.83 -8.41 19.55
C TRP A 272 7.76 -9.44 20.18
N ALA A 273 9.00 -9.10 20.52
CA ALA A 273 9.87 -9.99 21.30
C ALA A 273 9.26 -10.28 22.70
N ALA A 274 8.64 -9.28 23.35
CA ALA A 274 7.95 -9.46 24.62
C ALA A 274 6.66 -10.29 24.48
N ALA A 275 5.94 -10.22 23.35
CA ALA A 275 4.77 -11.03 23.08
C ALA A 275 5.12 -12.50 22.87
N ALA A 276 6.19 -12.80 22.12
CA ALA A 276 6.69 -14.16 21.91
C ALA A 276 7.04 -14.87 23.24
N ARG A 277 7.68 -14.16 24.19
CA ARG A 277 8.00 -14.69 25.52
C ARG A 277 6.79 -14.96 26.41
N ARG A 278 5.66 -14.25 26.20
CA ARG A 278 4.41 -14.46 26.95
C ARG A 278 3.56 -15.60 26.40
N GLY A 279 3.65 -15.88 25.11
CA GLY A 279 2.94 -17.00 24.46
C GLY A 279 3.55 -18.37 24.73
N CYS A 280 4.75 -18.43 25.33
CA CYS A 280 5.43 -19.66 25.74
C CYS A 280 5.22 -20.03 27.23
N ARG A 281 4.35 -19.32 27.94
CA ARG A 281 3.93 -19.64 29.32
C ARG A 281 2.45 -20.02 29.34
#